data_dbb2608b70d18fcadbb08d4be33fcaea
#
_entry.id   dbb2608b70d18fcadbb08d4be33fcaea
#
_cell.length_a   1.000
_cell.length_b   1.000
_cell.length_c   1.000
_cell.angle_alpha   90.00
_cell.angle_beta   90.00
_cell.angle_gamma   90.00
#
_symmetry.space_group_name_H-M   'P 1'
#
loop_
_entity.id
_entity.type
_entity.pdbx_description
1 polymer ?
#
loop_
_entity_poly.entity_id
_entity_poly.type
_entity_poly.pdbx_seq_one_letter_code
_entity_poly.pdbx_strand_id
1 'polypeptide(L)'
;MEVLLAGNTGYVTETFIEESFPECDVVVLGNEMLKSNRKKNILSRPFIKDEKELKEIFETYEFERIVYFSNYLTMHGRMTGELEQLRQILQLCKKNKEIRMLYLTGQESIYNITSGKTLLVSAAENVVMEYGNMYQINTKILRIPHLYSAVYTQDFFYKLFTEAE
;
A
#
# COMPACT_ATOMS: atom_id res chain seq x y z
N MET A 1 -6.65 14.32 11.39
CA MET A 1 -5.59 13.30 11.12
C MET A 1 -5.54 13.06 9.63
N GLU A 2 -4.39 13.25 9.03
CA GLU A 2 -4.16 13.06 7.59
C GLU A 2 -3.46 11.72 7.33
N VAL A 3 -4.03 10.93 6.42
CA VAL A 3 -3.59 9.57 6.13
C VAL A 3 -3.26 9.42 4.65
N LEU A 4 -2.08 8.89 4.35
CA LEU A 4 -1.70 8.49 2.99
C LEU A 4 -1.89 6.98 2.82
N LEU A 5 -2.66 6.59 1.83
CA LEU A 5 -2.76 5.22 1.35
C LEU A 5 -2.09 5.12 -0.01
N ALA A 6 -1.12 4.25 -0.16
CA ALA A 6 -0.33 4.17 -1.39
C ALA A 6 -0.10 2.72 -1.85
N GLY A 7 0.29 2.55 -3.11
CA GLY A 7 0.63 1.27 -3.70
C GLY A 7 -0.49 0.61 -4.47
N ASN A 8 -0.75 -0.66 -4.24
CA ASN A 8 -1.80 -1.43 -4.89
C ASN A 8 -3.17 -1.12 -4.26
N THR A 9 -3.74 -0.01 -4.65
CA THR A 9 -5.03 0.48 -4.17
C THR A 9 -6.15 -0.12 -5.00
N GLY A 10 -7.02 -0.88 -4.40
CA GLY A 10 -8.18 -1.50 -5.01
C GLY A 10 -9.27 -1.71 -3.97
N TYR A 11 -10.09 -2.76 -4.12
CA TYR A 11 -11.19 -3.05 -3.20
C TYR A 11 -10.77 -3.15 -1.72
N VAL A 12 -9.56 -3.67 -1.44
CA VAL A 12 -9.02 -3.75 -0.08
C VAL A 12 -8.86 -2.36 0.53
N THR A 13 -8.42 -1.40 -0.27
CA THR A 13 -8.25 -0.01 0.17
C THR A 13 -9.58 0.65 0.47
N GLU A 14 -10.62 0.42 -0.34
CA GLU A 14 -11.96 0.96 -0.10
C GLU A 14 -12.51 0.48 1.23
N THR A 15 -12.49 -0.83 1.48
CA THR A 15 -12.92 -1.42 2.75
C THR A 15 -12.08 -0.90 3.93
N PHE A 16 -10.76 -0.79 3.74
CA PHE A 16 -9.87 -0.31 4.77
C PHE A 16 -10.16 1.14 5.18
N ILE A 17 -10.50 2.02 4.22
CA ILE A 17 -10.89 3.41 4.51
C ILE A 17 -12.19 3.44 5.32
N GLU A 18 -13.18 2.67 4.90
CA GLU A 18 -14.50 2.67 5.53
C GLU A 18 -14.43 2.22 6.99
N GLU A 19 -13.64 1.19 7.26
CA GLU A 19 -13.55 0.57 8.59
C GLU A 19 -12.51 1.26 9.51
N SER A 20 -11.39 1.74 8.95
CA SER A 20 -10.27 2.20 9.76
C SER A 20 -10.16 3.72 9.87
N PHE A 21 -10.67 4.48 8.89
CA PHE A 21 -10.49 5.92 8.81
C PHE A 21 -11.79 6.68 8.46
N PRO A 22 -12.90 6.45 9.17
CA PRO A 22 -14.19 7.02 8.79
C PRO A 22 -14.25 8.54 8.84
N GLU A 23 -13.41 9.18 9.67
CA GLU A 23 -13.39 10.64 9.92
C GLU A 23 -12.05 11.31 9.58
N CYS A 24 -11.17 10.62 8.85
CA CYS A 24 -9.87 11.15 8.49
C CYS A 24 -9.88 11.77 7.10
N ASP A 25 -8.98 12.73 6.88
CA ASP A 25 -8.64 13.18 5.54
C ASP A 25 -7.69 12.15 4.92
N VAL A 26 -8.10 11.55 3.81
CA VAL A 26 -7.37 10.44 3.19
C VAL A 26 -6.92 10.85 1.80
N VAL A 27 -5.62 10.76 1.56
CA VAL A 27 -5.01 10.84 0.23
C VAL A 27 -4.69 9.43 -0.25
N VAL A 28 -5.14 9.08 -1.44
CA VAL A 28 -4.88 7.78 -2.06
C VAL A 28 -4.04 7.97 -3.31
N LEU A 29 -2.85 7.37 -3.31
CA LEU A 29 -1.94 7.34 -4.46
C LEU A 29 -1.73 5.89 -4.90
N GLY A 30 -2.45 5.47 -5.92
CA GLY A 30 -2.45 4.06 -6.26
C GLY A 30 -2.65 3.71 -7.73
N ASN A 31 -2.67 2.42 -8.00
CA ASN A 31 -2.83 1.88 -9.34
C ASN A 31 -4.25 2.05 -9.89
N GLU A 32 -5.24 2.09 -8.99
CA GLU A 32 -6.65 2.23 -9.34
C GLU A 32 -7.25 3.42 -8.60
N MET A 33 -8.08 4.17 -9.31
CA MET A 33 -8.88 5.21 -8.68
C MET A 33 -10.02 4.55 -7.92
N LEU A 34 -10.27 5.01 -6.70
CA LEU A 34 -11.39 4.53 -5.91
C LEU A 34 -12.71 4.86 -6.60
N LYS A 35 -13.58 3.87 -6.71
CA LYS A 35 -14.91 4.03 -7.33
C LYS A 35 -15.88 4.82 -6.45
N SER A 36 -15.62 4.89 -5.16
CA SER A 36 -16.49 5.51 -4.17
C SER A 36 -16.04 6.92 -3.83
N ASN A 37 -16.58 7.90 -4.54
CA ASN A 37 -16.51 9.32 -4.15
C ASN A 37 -17.54 9.69 -3.05
N ARG A 38 -17.94 8.74 -2.21
CA ARG A 38 -19.02 8.97 -1.24
C ARG A 38 -18.63 9.81 -0.04
N LYS A 39 -17.33 9.95 0.27
CA LYS A 39 -16.84 10.79 1.39
C LYS A 39 -16.13 12.02 0.86
N LYS A 40 -16.45 13.19 1.42
CA LYS A 40 -15.92 14.50 0.99
C LYS A 40 -14.42 14.67 1.24
N ASN A 41 -13.82 13.82 2.07
CA ASN A 41 -12.44 13.97 2.55
C ASN A 41 -11.48 12.94 1.93
N ILE A 42 -11.78 12.44 0.72
CA ILE A 42 -10.90 11.50 0.04
C ILE A 42 -10.41 12.12 -1.26
N LEU A 43 -9.09 12.32 -1.37
CA LEU A 43 -8.41 12.65 -2.61
C LEU A 43 -7.79 11.38 -3.19
N SER A 44 -8.30 10.88 -4.32
CA SER A 44 -7.73 9.72 -5.01
C SER A 44 -7.07 10.15 -6.32
N ARG A 45 -5.81 9.75 -6.51
CA ARG A 45 -5.03 10.00 -7.72
C ARG A 45 -4.22 8.77 -8.13
N PRO A 46 -3.87 8.62 -9.41
CA PRO A 46 -2.86 7.65 -9.84
C PRO A 46 -1.55 7.89 -9.08
N PHE A 47 -0.75 6.85 -8.93
CA PHE A 47 0.56 7.01 -8.31
C PHE A 47 1.42 7.98 -9.12
N ILE A 48 1.95 8.98 -8.44
CA ILE A 48 2.73 10.05 -9.03
C ILE A 48 4.19 9.58 -9.17
N LYS A 49 4.69 9.59 -10.40
CA LYS A 49 6.08 9.21 -10.71
C LYS A 49 7.04 10.39 -10.58
N ASP A 50 6.53 11.62 -10.72
CA ASP A 50 7.33 12.83 -10.58
C ASP A 50 7.60 13.10 -9.09
N GLU A 51 8.87 13.11 -8.74
CA GLU A 51 9.34 13.34 -7.37
C GLU A 51 8.96 14.74 -6.85
N LYS A 52 8.87 15.74 -7.73
CA LYS A 52 8.46 17.09 -7.35
C LYS A 52 6.98 17.15 -6.98
N GLU A 53 6.12 16.57 -7.81
CA GLU A 53 4.68 16.53 -7.56
C GLU A 53 4.37 15.73 -6.28
N LEU A 54 5.07 14.61 -6.06
CA LEU A 54 4.93 13.84 -4.82
C LEU A 54 5.37 14.65 -3.59
N LYS A 55 6.44 15.42 -3.72
CA LYS A 55 6.91 16.32 -2.66
C LYS A 55 5.89 17.42 -2.35
N GLU A 56 5.27 18.03 -3.35
CA GLU A 56 4.22 19.02 -3.18
C GLU A 56 3.03 18.46 -2.38
N ILE A 57 2.65 17.20 -2.61
CA ILE A 57 1.62 16.54 -1.81
C ILE A 57 2.05 16.40 -0.35
N PHE A 58 3.29 16.00 -0.08
CA PHE A 58 3.81 15.89 1.29
C PHE A 58 4.02 17.24 1.97
N GLU A 59 4.11 18.34 1.21
CA GLU A 59 4.16 19.72 1.74
C GLU A 59 2.75 20.28 1.96
N THR A 60 1.75 19.80 1.20
CA THR A 60 0.35 20.22 1.32
C THR A 60 -0.37 19.51 2.45
N TYR A 61 -0.04 18.23 2.66
CA TYR A 61 -0.66 17.39 3.68
C TYR A 61 0.36 16.99 4.74
N GLU A 62 0.00 17.17 6.00
CA GLU A 62 0.81 16.78 7.16
C GLU A 62 0.49 15.34 7.57
N PHE A 63 0.94 14.37 6.77
CA PHE A 63 0.66 12.96 7.02
C PHE A 63 1.19 12.48 8.37
N GLU A 64 0.30 11.93 9.19
CA GLU A 64 0.64 11.25 10.44
C GLU A 64 0.75 9.72 10.25
N ARG A 65 0.01 9.20 9.28
CA ARG A 65 -0.07 7.76 8.99
C ARG A 65 0.11 7.51 7.50
N ILE A 66 0.91 6.52 7.19
CA ILE A 66 1.07 6.01 5.82
C ILE A 66 0.79 4.52 5.84
N VAL A 67 -0.10 4.06 4.97
CA VAL A 67 -0.31 2.63 4.72
C VAL A 67 0.05 2.35 3.27
N TYR A 68 1.04 1.51 3.08
CA TYR A 68 1.47 1.09 1.75
C TYR A 68 1.00 -0.34 1.48
N PHE A 69 0.20 -0.49 0.46
CA PHE A 69 -0.30 -1.78 -0.02
C PHE A 69 0.64 -2.32 -1.10
N SER A 70 1.38 -3.37 -0.79
CA SER A 70 2.26 -4.02 -1.75
C SER A 70 1.47 -4.61 -2.92
N ASN A 71 2.09 -4.60 -4.10
CA ASN A 71 1.56 -5.30 -5.27
C ASN A 71 1.41 -6.82 -5.07
N TYR A 72 2.03 -7.35 -4.02
CA TYR A 72 2.01 -8.78 -3.67
C TYR A 72 0.88 -9.18 -2.73
N LEU A 73 0.05 -8.24 -2.30
CA LEU A 73 -1.17 -8.54 -1.54
C LEU A 73 -2.21 -9.30 -2.38
N THR A 74 -2.15 -9.15 -3.71
CA THR A 74 -3.03 -9.84 -4.63
C THR A 74 -2.22 -10.70 -5.59
N MET A 75 -2.76 -11.84 -6.03
CA MET A 75 -2.08 -12.79 -6.93
C MET A 75 -1.72 -12.16 -8.30
N HIS A 76 -2.31 -11.03 -8.66
CA HIS A 76 -2.18 -10.39 -9.97
C HIS A 76 -1.39 -9.06 -9.94
N GLY A 77 -0.70 -8.77 -8.85
CA GLY A 77 0.11 -7.55 -8.73
C GLY A 77 1.20 -7.47 -9.81
N ARG A 78 1.29 -6.31 -10.48
CA ARG A 78 2.38 -6.04 -11.43
C ARG A 78 3.66 -5.76 -10.66
N MET A 79 4.73 -6.47 -11.02
CA MET A 79 6.02 -6.43 -10.30
C MET A 79 6.85 -5.17 -10.55
N THR A 80 6.47 -4.31 -11.51
CA THR A 80 7.30 -3.19 -11.94
C THR A 80 7.00 -1.90 -11.17
N GLY A 81 8.02 -1.27 -10.63
CA GLY A 81 7.97 0.08 -10.07
C GLY A 81 7.70 0.17 -8.57
N GLU A 82 7.33 -0.91 -7.88
CA GLU A 82 7.03 -0.86 -6.44
C GLU A 82 8.21 -0.38 -5.59
N LEU A 83 9.41 -0.91 -5.84
CA LEU A 83 10.59 -0.52 -5.07
C LEU A 83 10.90 0.96 -5.20
N GLU A 84 10.75 1.52 -6.39
CA GLU A 84 10.98 2.93 -6.62
C GLU A 84 9.92 3.81 -5.96
N GLN A 85 8.64 3.44 -6.07
CA GLN A 85 7.54 4.14 -5.40
C GLN A 85 7.74 4.14 -3.88
N LEU A 86 8.06 2.97 -3.32
CA LEU A 86 8.31 2.80 -1.90
C LEU A 86 9.50 3.64 -1.44
N ARG A 87 10.60 3.63 -2.22
CA ARG A 87 11.77 4.45 -1.95
C ARG A 87 11.44 5.94 -1.93
N GLN A 88 10.69 6.44 -2.91
CA GLN A 88 10.28 7.85 -2.98
C GLN A 88 9.48 8.28 -1.74
N ILE A 89 8.48 7.48 -1.34
CA ILE A 89 7.70 7.74 -0.13
C ILE A 89 8.59 7.74 1.11
N LEU A 90 9.44 6.73 1.28
CA LEU A 90 10.34 6.62 2.42
C LEU A 90 11.35 7.78 2.48
N GLN A 91 11.81 8.29 1.33
CA GLN A 91 12.66 9.48 1.27
C GLN A 91 11.98 10.72 1.84
N LEU A 92 10.69 10.89 1.58
CA LEU A 92 9.91 12.00 2.10
C LEU A 92 9.62 11.86 3.60
N CYS A 93 9.40 10.63 4.07
CA CYS A 93 9.23 10.34 5.50
C CYS A 93 10.44 10.70 6.36
N LYS A 94 11.64 10.78 5.81
CA LYS A 94 12.85 11.16 6.58
C LYS A 94 12.74 12.53 7.24
N LYS A 95 11.97 13.44 6.66
CA LYS A 95 11.83 14.82 7.13
C LYS A 95 10.89 14.94 8.32
N ASN A 96 9.99 14.00 8.51
CA ASN A 96 9.02 14.00 9.59
C ASN A 96 9.05 12.66 10.35
N LYS A 97 9.67 12.65 11.53
CA LYS A 97 9.83 11.46 12.38
C LYS A 97 8.53 11.05 13.10
N GLU A 98 7.52 11.90 13.09
CA GLU A 98 6.21 11.59 13.67
C GLU A 98 5.38 10.65 12.78
N ILE A 99 5.74 10.54 11.50
CA ILE A 99 5.07 9.64 10.56
C ILE A 99 5.23 8.19 11.02
N ARG A 100 4.11 7.48 11.05
CA ARG A 100 4.06 6.03 11.26
C ARG A 100 3.67 5.35 9.96
N MET A 101 4.52 4.46 9.48
CA MET A 101 4.30 3.74 8.23
C MET A 101 4.01 2.27 8.47
N LEU A 102 2.92 1.79 7.90
CA LEU A 102 2.57 0.38 7.82
C LEU A 102 2.74 -0.11 6.37
N TYR A 103 3.61 -1.08 6.18
CA TYR A 103 3.78 -1.78 4.90
C TYR A 103 3.06 -3.11 4.94
N LEU A 104 2.02 -3.24 4.10
CA LEU A 104 1.22 -4.45 3.98
C LEU A 104 1.71 -5.28 2.81
N THR A 105 2.08 -6.52 3.04
CA THR A 105 2.61 -7.41 2.01
C THR A 105 2.06 -8.84 2.14
N GLY A 106 2.28 -9.66 1.13
CA GLY A 106 1.93 -11.07 1.17
C GLY A 106 2.94 -11.90 1.97
N GLN A 107 2.56 -13.13 2.31
CA GLN A 107 3.41 -14.04 3.09
C GLN A 107 4.43 -14.83 2.25
N GLU A 108 4.47 -14.63 0.93
CA GLU A 108 5.29 -15.43 0.02
C GLU A 108 6.79 -15.37 0.33
N SER A 109 7.25 -14.27 0.93
CA SER A 109 8.66 -14.13 1.36
C SER A 109 9.09 -15.16 2.41
N ILE A 110 8.13 -15.78 3.11
CA ILE A 110 8.43 -16.74 4.19
C ILE A 110 8.64 -18.16 3.66
N TYR A 111 7.88 -18.55 2.63
CA TYR A 111 7.74 -19.97 2.27
C TYR A 111 8.53 -20.40 1.04
N ASN A 112 8.94 -19.50 0.16
CA ASN A 112 9.62 -19.87 -1.07
C ASN A 112 10.61 -18.81 -1.56
N ILE A 113 11.84 -18.89 -1.11
CA ILE A 113 12.90 -17.90 -1.39
C ILE A 113 13.42 -17.98 -2.83
N THR A 114 13.00 -18.96 -3.63
CA THR A 114 13.60 -19.23 -4.94
C THR A 114 12.90 -18.56 -6.13
N SER A 115 11.70 -18.04 -5.96
CA SER A 115 10.98 -17.35 -7.05
C SER A 115 11.40 -15.87 -7.15
N GLY A 116 11.39 -15.33 -8.37
CA GLY A 116 11.63 -13.90 -8.59
C GLY A 116 10.65 -13.00 -7.84
N LYS A 117 9.40 -13.44 -7.68
CA LYS A 117 8.38 -12.75 -6.88
C LYS A 117 8.81 -12.65 -5.41
N THR A 118 9.23 -13.73 -4.82
CA THR A 118 9.68 -13.78 -3.42
C THR A 118 10.90 -12.89 -3.17
N LEU A 119 11.84 -12.87 -4.11
CA LEU A 119 13.02 -12.00 -4.01
C LEU A 119 12.62 -10.52 -4.01
N LEU A 120 11.64 -10.12 -4.82
CA LEU A 120 11.16 -8.74 -4.87
C LEU A 120 10.40 -8.34 -3.61
N VAL A 121 9.58 -9.24 -3.07
CA VAL A 121 8.92 -9.03 -1.76
C VAL A 121 9.95 -8.83 -0.67
N SER A 122 10.94 -9.71 -0.59
CA SER A 122 12.02 -9.60 0.38
C SER A 122 12.84 -8.32 0.20
N ALA A 123 13.11 -7.91 -1.04
CA ALA A 123 13.79 -6.66 -1.32
C ALA A 123 12.99 -5.44 -0.84
N ALA A 124 11.68 -5.40 -1.07
CA ALA A 124 10.82 -4.33 -0.60
C ALA A 124 10.77 -4.26 0.93
N GLU A 125 10.62 -5.40 1.60
CA GLU A 125 10.66 -5.48 3.06
C GLU A 125 12.00 -4.99 3.63
N ASN A 126 13.11 -5.39 3.02
CA ASN A 126 14.44 -4.95 3.43
C ASN A 126 14.62 -3.43 3.25
N VAL A 127 14.10 -2.85 2.17
CA VAL A 127 14.10 -1.39 1.98
C VAL A 127 13.34 -0.69 3.10
N VAL A 128 12.14 -1.17 3.47
CA VAL A 128 11.35 -0.60 4.56
C VAL A 128 12.09 -0.68 5.88
N MET A 129 12.67 -1.85 6.20
CA MET A 129 13.43 -2.05 7.44
C MET A 129 14.67 -1.17 7.50
N GLU A 130 15.44 -1.10 6.41
CA GLU A 130 16.66 -0.33 6.34
C GLU A 130 16.40 1.16 6.52
N TYR A 131 15.38 1.71 5.84
CA TYR A 131 14.99 3.11 6.04
C TYR A 131 14.47 3.37 7.46
N GLY A 132 13.71 2.45 8.03
CA GLY A 132 13.26 2.53 9.41
C GLY A 132 14.43 2.64 10.38
N ASN A 133 15.44 1.77 10.22
CA ASN A 133 16.62 1.72 11.08
C ASN A 133 17.54 2.93 10.86
N MET A 134 17.90 3.25 9.61
CA MET A 134 18.85 4.32 9.30
C MET A 134 18.32 5.71 9.65
N TYR A 135 17.04 5.94 9.39
CA TYR A 135 16.43 7.28 9.54
C TYR A 135 15.48 7.39 10.71
N GLN A 136 15.36 6.34 11.52
CA GLN A 136 14.47 6.28 12.69
C GLN A 136 12.99 6.58 12.33
N ILE A 137 12.55 6.11 11.16
CA ILE A 137 11.15 6.17 10.77
C ILE A 137 10.42 5.03 11.48
N ASN A 138 9.28 5.32 12.11
CA ASN A 138 8.46 4.29 12.75
C ASN A 138 7.75 3.43 11.69
N THR A 139 8.43 2.39 11.21
CA THR A 139 7.93 1.47 10.21
C THR A 139 7.49 0.15 10.82
N LYS A 140 6.39 -0.42 10.32
CA LYS A 140 5.96 -1.78 10.62
C LYS A 140 5.66 -2.52 9.32
N ILE A 141 6.03 -3.80 9.26
CA ILE A 141 5.70 -4.70 8.16
C ILE A 141 4.66 -5.68 8.66
N LEU A 142 3.53 -5.77 7.97
CA LEU A 142 2.50 -6.76 8.23
C LEU A 142 2.37 -7.67 7.01
N ARG A 143 2.73 -8.93 7.19
CA ARG A 143 2.55 -9.98 6.20
C ARG A 143 1.18 -10.58 6.34
N ILE A 144 0.37 -10.45 5.30
CA ILE A 144 -1.01 -10.91 5.29
C ILE A 144 -1.07 -12.18 4.45
N PRO A 145 -1.71 -13.26 4.94
CA PRO A 145 -2.01 -14.42 4.13
C PRO A 145 -3.00 -14.04 3.02
N HIS A 146 -3.38 -14.98 2.18
CA HIS A 146 -4.33 -14.74 1.09
C HIS A 146 -5.55 -13.95 1.56
N LEU A 147 -5.75 -12.81 0.90
CA LEU A 147 -6.97 -12.02 1.03
C LEU A 147 -8.01 -12.59 0.06
N TYR A 148 -9.18 -12.92 0.57
CA TYR A 148 -10.32 -13.36 -0.22
C TYR A 148 -11.55 -12.54 0.15
N SER A 149 -12.42 -12.32 -0.83
CA SER A 149 -13.63 -11.53 -0.63
C SER A 149 -14.72 -11.99 -1.58
N ALA A 150 -15.96 -11.99 -1.13
CA ALA A 150 -17.13 -12.24 -1.95
C ALA A 150 -17.36 -11.20 -3.07
N VAL A 151 -16.65 -10.08 -3.02
CA VAL A 151 -16.75 -8.97 -4.00
C VAL A 151 -15.61 -9.00 -5.02
N TYR A 152 -14.52 -9.73 -4.75
CA TYR A 152 -13.34 -9.75 -5.60
C TYR A 152 -13.38 -10.93 -6.57
N THR A 153 -13.98 -10.73 -7.73
CA THR A 153 -14.25 -11.75 -8.75
C THR A 153 -13.00 -12.40 -9.37
N GLN A 154 -11.81 -11.83 -9.15
CA GLN A 154 -10.54 -12.39 -9.63
C GLN A 154 -9.89 -13.35 -8.63
N ASP A 155 -10.43 -13.43 -7.42
CA ASP A 155 -9.93 -14.31 -6.37
C ASP A 155 -10.18 -15.79 -6.74
N PHE A 156 -9.20 -16.65 -6.42
CA PHE A 156 -9.31 -18.08 -6.60
C PHE A 156 -10.49 -18.67 -5.82
N PHE A 157 -10.68 -18.26 -4.58
CA PHE A 157 -11.78 -18.76 -3.76
C PHE A 157 -13.15 -18.27 -4.26
N TYR A 158 -13.24 -17.02 -4.73
CA TYR A 158 -14.45 -16.53 -5.36
C TYR A 158 -14.85 -17.42 -6.55
N LYS A 159 -13.90 -17.68 -7.46
CA LYS A 159 -14.12 -18.55 -8.62
C LYS A 159 -14.49 -19.95 -8.22
N LEU A 160 -13.78 -20.52 -7.24
CA LEU A 160 -14.07 -21.88 -6.76
C LEU A 160 -15.50 -22.01 -6.22
N PHE A 161 -15.98 -21.03 -5.48
CA PHE A 161 -17.34 -21.05 -4.92
C PHE A 161 -18.42 -20.75 -5.96
N THR A 162 -18.14 -19.88 -6.93
CA THR A 162 -19.14 -19.54 -7.98
C THR A 162 -19.19 -20.57 -9.11
N GLU A 163 -18.14 -21.35 -9.34
CA GLU A 163 -18.12 -22.44 -10.33
C GLU A 163 -18.61 -23.79 -9.77
N ALA A 164 -18.81 -23.86 -8.45
CA ALA A 164 -19.30 -25.08 -7.79
C ALA A 164 -20.84 -25.16 -7.71
N GLU A 165 -21.56 -24.14 -8.17
CA GLU A 165 -23.02 -24.12 -8.35
C GLU A 165 -23.40 -24.55 -9.78
#